data_584511cdf427fcf94b7be278eb99fd79
#
_entry.id   584511cdf427fcf94b7be278eb99fd79
#
_cell.length_a   1.000
_cell.length_b   1.000
_cell.length_c   1.000
_cell.angle_alpha   90.00
_cell.angle_beta   90.00
_cell.angle_gamma   90.00
#
_symmetry.space_group_name_H-M   'P 1'
#
loop_
_entity.id
_entity.type
_entity.pdbx_description
1 polymer ?
#
loop_
_entity_poly.entity_id
_entity_poly.type
_entity_poly.pdbx_seq_one_letter_code
_entity_poly.pdbx_strand_id
1 'polypeptide(L)'
;KDWRHKTLSKGKFMGGASSMTAENWQRLCVEQITGKKCEKTNLRLNLDNATMMELTRPSTRDDELDWSEDFDGRIVNKKEYLYNFKMVIGTGGGQTRTIRELYHFIKCQFVFLKDNPDTEIVFINILDGDSMSAKLHRFIELKTKFSEHARIFIGDTKTYQKNWKKY
;
A
#
# COMPACT_ATOMS: atom_id res chain seq x y z
N LYS A 1 -5.30 1.23 22.50
CA LYS A 1 -4.73 -0.14 22.63
C LYS A 1 -4.19 -0.56 21.28
N ASP A 2 -2.98 -1.09 21.26
CA ASP A 2 -2.30 -1.54 20.06
C ASP A 2 -3.13 -2.67 19.39
N TRP A 3 -3.62 -2.44 18.21
CA TRP A 3 -4.41 -3.40 17.43
C TRP A 3 -3.64 -4.73 17.23
N ARG A 4 -2.30 -4.72 17.20
CA ARG A 4 -1.44 -5.91 17.10
C ARG A 4 -1.70 -6.89 18.25
N HIS A 5 -1.77 -6.41 19.48
CA HIS A 5 -2.07 -7.25 20.64
C HIS A 5 -3.47 -7.83 20.58
N LYS A 6 -4.43 -7.03 20.12
CA LYS A 6 -5.82 -7.48 19.99
C LYS A 6 -5.97 -8.55 18.91
N THR A 7 -5.12 -8.51 17.91
CA THR A 7 -5.17 -9.40 16.74
C THR A 7 -4.38 -10.67 16.97
N LEU A 8 -3.15 -10.56 17.46
CA LEU A 8 -2.28 -11.71 17.77
C LEU A 8 -2.87 -12.56 18.90
N SER A 9 -3.44 -11.93 19.94
CA SER A 9 -4.07 -12.64 21.06
C SER A 9 -5.35 -13.41 20.69
N LYS A 10 -5.98 -13.06 19.58
CA LYS A 10 -7.24 -13.71 19.13
C LYS A 10 -7.04 -14.75 18.03
N GLY A 11 -5.83 -14.95 17.51
CA GLY A 11 -5.53 -15.89 16.44
C GLY A 11 -6.29 -15.66 15.13
N LYS A 12 -6.88 -14.47 14.96
CA LYS A 12 -7.85 -14.18 13.89
C LYS A 12 -7.27 -13.57 12.63
N PHE A 13 -5.96 -13.34 12.57
CA PHE A 13 -5.38 -12.62 11.42
C PHE A 13 -4.83 -13.51 10.30
N MET A 14 -4.65 -14.76 10.57
CA MET A 14 -3.98 -15.64 9.64
C MET A 14 -4.91 -16.78 9.20
N GLY A 15 -5.62 -16.53 8.12
CA GLY A 15 -6.19 -17.61 7.32
C GLY A 15 -7.48 -18.24 7.84
N GLY A 16 -8.51 -18.05 7.12
CA GLY A 16 -9.81 -18.69 7.21
C GLY A 16 -10.89 -17.80 6.61
N ALA A 17 -11.85 -18.37 5.93
CA ALA A 17 -12.91 -17.64 5.22
C ALA A 17 -13.74 -16.69 6.10
N SER A 18 -13.64 -16.81 7.43
CA SER A 18 -14.36 -16.00 8.41
C SER A 18 -13.48 -14.99 9.16
N SER A 19 -12.17 -14.95 8.91
CA SER A 19 -11.25 -14.03 9.58
C SER A 19 -11.05 -12.77 8.76
N MET A 20 -11.02 -11.62 9.45
CA MET A 20 -10.67 -10.36 8.82
C MET A 20 -9.19 -10.41 8.43
N THR A 21 -8.87 -10.28 7.15
CA THR A 21 -7.50 -10.15 6.67
C THR A 21 -6.91 -8.82 7.13
N ALA A 22 -5.58 -8.75 7.18
CA ALA A 22 -4.87 -7.49 7.51
C ALA A 22 -5.26 -6.36 6.55
N GLU A 23 -5.34 -6.67 5.27
CA GLU A 23 -5.77 -5.75 4.22
C GLU A 23 -7.19 -5.22 4.45
N ASN A 24 -8.16 -6.10 4.72
CA ASN A 24 -9.53 -5.68 5.00
C ASN A 24 -9.62 -4.81 6.25
N TRP A 25 -8.84 -5.11 7.28
CA TRP A 25 -8.78 -4.28 8.48
C TRP A 25 -8.22 -2.88 8.15
N GLN A 26 -7.12 -2.80 7.41
CA GLN A 26 -6.52 -1.52 6.98
C GLN A 26 -7.49 -0.72 6.10
N ARG A 27 -8.20 -1.38 5.19
CA ARG A 27 -9.25 -0.79 4.37
C ARG A 27 -10.36 -0.15 5.22
N LEU A 28 -10.88 -0.87 6.20
CA LEU A 28 -11.90 -0.34 7.13
C LEU A 28 -11.36 0.85 7.94
N CYS A 29 -10.10 0.82 8.36
CA CYS A 29 -9.48 1.97 9.02
C CYS A 29 -9.44 3.19 8.11
N VAL A 30 -9.07 3.02 6.83
CA VAL A 30 -9.07 4.10 5.84
C VAL A 30 -10.49 4.66 5.64
N GLU A 31 -11.49 3.81 5.52
CA GLU A 31 -12.89 4.23 5.38
C GLU A 31 -13.37 5.04 6.60
N GLN A 32 -13.01 4.62 7.80
CA GLN A 32 -13.33 5.37 9.03
C GLN A 32 -12.60 6.73 9.11
N ILE A 33 -11.32 6.76 8.70
CA ILE A 33 -10.50 7.96 8.72
C ILE A 33 -11.00 8.99 7.70
N THR A 34 -11.31 8.54 6.49
CA THR A 34 -11.65 9.42 5.37
C THR A 34 -13.14 9.73 5.25
N GLY A 35 -13.99 8.91 5.87
CA GLY A 35 -15.45 8.94 5.69
C GLY A 35 -15.89 8.51 4.29
N LYS A 36 -15.02 7.83 3.52
CA LYS A 36 -15.28 7.41 2.14
C LYS A 36 -15.05 5.92 2.00
N LYS A 37 -15.82 5.30 1.10
CA LYS A 37 -15.64 3.89 0.77
C LYS A 37 -14.34 3.70 -0.01
N CYS A 38 -13.52 2.75 0.41
CA CYS A 38 -12.31 2.33 -0.25
C CYS A 38 -12.59 1.04 -1.04
N GLU A 39 -12.81 1.18 -2.33
CA GLU A 39 -13.17 0.06 -3.19
C GLU A 39 -11.93 -0.74 -3.60
N LYS A 40 -12.11 -2.03 -3.89
CA LYS A 40 -11.07 -2.83 -4.54
C LYS A 40 -10.82 -2.30 -5.95
N THR A 41 -9.61 -2.47 -6.43
CA THR A 41 -9.25 -2.02 -7.77
C THR A 41 -8.50 -3.12 -8.53
N ASN A 42 -8.55 -3.05 -9.85
CA ASN A 42 -7.78 -3.89 -10.76
C ASN A 42 -6.55 -3.15 -11.31
N LEU A 43 -6.26 -1.96 -10.78
CA LEU A 43 -5.10 -1.18 -11.18
C LEU A 43 -3.83 -1.80 -10.62
N ARG A 44 -2.83 -1.88 -11.47
CA ARG A 44 -1.50 -2.41 -11.19
C ARG A 44 -0.43 -1.46 -11.69
N LEU A 45 0.74 -1.58 -11.14
CA LEU A 45 1.92 -0.87 -11.62
C LEU A 45 2.94 -1.88 -12.11
N ASN A 46 3.38 -1.75 -13.35
CA ASN A 46 4.48 -2.54 -13.89
C ASN A 46 5.79 -2.13 -13.20
N LEU A 47 6.54 -3.12 -12.71
CA LEU A 47 7.74 -2.88 -11.91
C LEU A 47 9.00 -2.62 -12.75
N ASP A 48 8.98 -2.95 -14.04
CA ASP A 48 10.12 -2.72 -14.93
C ASP A 48 10.14 -1.30 -15.48
N ASN A 49 8.98 -0.80 -15.88
CA ASN A 49 8.85 0.49 -16.57
C ASN A 49 7.98 1.53 -15.85
N ALA A 50 7.45 1.18 -14.68
CA ALA A 50 6.58 2.03 -13.85
C ALA A 50 5.34 2.55 -14.59
N THR A 51 4.76 1.77 -15.51
CA THR A 51 3.51 2.13 -16.19
C THR A 51 2.29 1.57 -15.46
N MET A 52 1.18 2.34 -15.48
CA MET A 52 -0.10 1.90 -14.91
C MET A 52 -0.78 0.92 -15.87
N MET A 53 -1.29 -0.17 -15.32
CA MET A 53 -2.02 -1.22 -16.02
C MET A 53 -3.38 -1.42 -15.36
N GLU A 54 -4.38 -1.78 -16.13
CA GLU A 54 -5.70 -2.18 -15.61
C GLU A 54 -6.04 -3.57 -16.11
N LEU A 55 -6.26 -4.52 -15.19
CA LEU A 55 -6.68 -5.87 -15.53
C LEU A 55 -8.21 -5.94 -15.66
N THR A 56 -8.70 -6.11 -16.87
CA THR A 56 -10.13 -6.22 -17.18
C THR A 56 -10.68 -7.63 -17.05
N ARG A 57 -9.82 -8.66 -16.97
CA ARG A 57 -10.20 -10.08 -16.86
C ARG A 57 -9.17 -10.84 -16.03
N PRO A 58 -9.53 -11.97 -15.36
CA PRO A 58 -8.54 -12.90 -14.83
C PRO A 58 -7.71 -13.37 -16.03
N SER A 59 -6.48 -12.89 -16.12
CA SER A 59 -5.57 -13.28 -17.17
C SER A 59 -5.01 -14.67 -16.88
N THR A 60 -4.84 -15.48 -17.91
CA THR A 60 -3.81 -16.51 -17.95
C THR A 60 -2.48 -15.81 -17.62
N ARG A 61 -1.65 -16.44 -16.77
CA ARG A 61 -0.32 -15.92 -16.40
C ARG A 61 0.40 -15.40 -17.65
N ASP A 62 0.67 -14.11 -17.62
CA ASP A 62 1.41 -13.37 -18.63
C ASP A 62 2.64 -12.79 -17.94
N ASP A 63 3.78 -12.78 -18.61
CA ASP A 63 5.03 -12.24 -18.06
C ASP A 63 4.86 -10.80 -17.52
N GLU A 64 4.07 -9.97 -18.20
CA GLU A 64 3.78 -8.60 -17.73
C GLU A 64 3.06 -8.59 -16.39
N LEU A 65 2.19 -9.59 -16.13
CA LEU A 65 1.49 -9.71 -14.86
C LEU A 65 2.41 -10.11 -13.72
N ASP A 66 3.35 -11.02 -13.99
CA ASP A 66 4.31 -11.50 -13.00
C ASP A 66 5.27 -10.39 -12.55
N TRP A 67 5.49 -9.36 -13.39
CA TRP A 67 6.31 -8.19 -13.09
C TRP A 67 5.49 -6.93 -12.78
N SER A 68 4.32 -7.10 -12.20
CA SER A 68 3.46 -6.01 -11.76
C SER A 68 2.91 -6.25 -10.36
N GLU A 69 2.61 -5.16 -9.63
CA GLU A 69 1.98 -5.19 -8.32
C GLU A 69 0.65 -4.45 -8.35
N ASP A 70 -0.37 -5.05 -7.74
CA ASP A 70 -1.70 -4.46 -7.64
C ASP A 70 -1.83 -3.50 -6.46
N PHE A 71 -2.73 -2.54 -6.64
CA PHE A 71 -3.20 -1.71 -5.53
C PHE A 71 -4.37 -2.40 -4.83
N ASP A 72 -4.37 -2.33 -3.52
CA ASP A 72 -5.35 -3.01 -2.66
C ASP A 72 -6.66 -2.22 -2.55
N GLY A 73 -6.64 -0.92 -2.86
CA GLY A 73 -7.82 -0.08 -2.73
C GLY A 73 -7.77 1.21 -3.55
N ARG A 74 -8.96 1.78 -3.79
CA ARG A 74 -9.15 3.00 -4.57
C ARG A 74 -10.22 3.88 -3.94
N ILE A 75 -9.94 5.18 -3.83
CA ILE A 75 -10.93 6.20 -3.52
C ILE A 75 -10.83 7.28 -4.61
N VAL A 76 -11.96 7.57 -5.28
CA VAL A 76 -12.04 8.65 -6.27
C VAL A 76 -12.82 9.82 -5.68
N ASN A 77 -12.24 11.01 -5.75
CA ASN A 77 -12.84 12.26 -5.37
C ASN A 77 -12.38 13.35 -6.38
N LYS A 78 -11.91 14.50 -5.89
CA LYS A 78 -11.20 15.49 -6.73
C LYS A 78 -9.89 14.95 -7.30
N LYS A 79 -9.26 14.04 -6.55
CA LYS A 79 -8.07 13.27 -6.93
C LYS A 79 -8.41 11.79 -6.91
N GLU A 80 -7.54 10.98 -7.47
CA GLU A 80 -7.61 9.52 -7.40
C GLU A 80 -6.56 9.01 -6.40
N TYR A 81 -7.02 8.33 -5.34
CA TYR A 81 -6.16 7.77 -4.29
C TYR A 81 -6.05 6.26 -4.49
N LEU A 82 -4.83 5.79 -4.71
CA LEU A 82 -4.53 4.36 -4.82
C LEU A 82 -3.81 3.89 -3.56
N TYR A 83 -4.39 2.88 -2.92
CA TYR A 83 -3.93 2.35 -1.63
C TYR A 83 -3.17 1.05 -1.81
N ASN A 84 -2.07 0.95 -1.12
CA ASN A 84 -1.30 -0.27 -0.92
C ASN A 84 -1.28 -0.57 0.58
N PHE A 85 -1.81 -1.73 0.97
CA PHE A 85 -1.93 -2.18 2.35
C PHE A 85 -0.94 -3.30 2.62
N LYS A 86 0.02 -3.06 3.49
CA LYS A 86 0.96 -4.10 3.92
C LYS A 86 1.08 -4.14 5.43
N MET A 87 1.01 -5.34 5.96
CA MET A 87 1.20 -5.61 7.37
C MET A 87 2.23 -6.72 7.53
N VAL A 88 3.40 -6.38 8.08
CA VAL A 88 4.51 -7.32 8.25
C VAL A 88 4.82 -7.48 9.74
N ILE A 89 4.55 -8.68 10.25
CA ILE A 89 4.67 -9.04 11.66
C ILE A 89 5.67 -10.18 11.83
N GLY A 90 6.46 -10.13 12.91
CA GLY A 90 7.45 -11.13 13.26
C GLY A 90 8.74 -11.01 12.46
N THR A 91 9.65 -11.98 12.63
CA THR A 91 10.98 -12.00 12.04
C THR A 91 11.19 -13.24 11.20
N GLY A 92 11.86 -13.09 10.06
CA GLY A 92 12.21 -14.22 9.18
C GLY A 92 12.54 -13.79 7.76
N GLY A 93 12.97 -14.73 6.93
CA GLY A 93 13.36 -14.48 5.53
C GLY A 93 12.20 -14.00 4.66
N GLY A 94 10.99 -14.52 4.89
CA GLY A 94 9.79 -14.12 4.16
C GLY A 94 9.44 -12.64 4.38
N GLN A 95 9.52 -12.16 5.63
CA GLN A 95 9.26 -10.77 5.96
C GLN A 95 10.25 -9.81 5.31
N THR A 96 11.54 -10.18 5.31
CA THR A 96 12.59 -9.39 4.65
C THR A 96 12.37 -9.32 3.15
N ARG A 97 11.94 -10.41 2.52
CA ARG A 97 11.61 -10.46 1.10
C ARG A 97 10.43 -9.52 0.79
N THR A 98 9.33 -9.63 1.53
CA THR A 98 8.16 -8.77 1.37
C THR A 98 8.50 -7.28 1.51
N ILE A 99 9.36 -6.93 2.48
CA ILE A 99 9.79 -5.53 2.66
C ILE A 99 10.61 -5.03 1.47
N ARG A 100 11.47 -5.87 0.87
CA ARG A 100 12.24 -5.48 -0.33
C ARG A 100 11.37 -5.34 -1.57
N GLU A 101 10.43 -6.24 -1.78
CA GLU A 101 9.45 -6.17 -2.87
C GLU A 101 8.62 -4.90 -2.76
N LEU A 102 8.12 -4.61 -1.57
CA LEU A 102 7.39 -3.38 -1.28
C LEU A 102 8.23 -2.11 -1.52
N TYR A 103 9.51 -2.11 -1.13
CA TYR A 103 10.41 -0.98 -1.39
C TYR A 103 10.54 -0.72 -2.88
N HIS A 104 10.68 -1.77 -3.68
CA HIS A 104 10.73 -1.67 -5.14
C HIS A 104 9.42 -1.11 -5.71
N PHE A 105 8.28 -1.62 -5.27
CA PHE A 105 6.96 -1.14 -5.68
C PHE A 105 6.76 0.36 -5.38
N ILE A 106 7.12 0.81 -4.19
CA ILE A 106 7.01 2.24 -3.83
C ILE A 106 7.98 3.10 -4.64
N LYS A 107 9.18 2.60 -4.94
CA LYS A 107 10.11 3.29 -5.84
C LYS A 107 9.50 3.47 -7.24
N CYS A 108 8.83 2.46 -7.78
CA CYS A 108 8.13 2.55 -9.06
C CYS A 108 6.98 3.59 -9.02
N GLN A 109 6.29 3.75 -7.90
CA GLN A 109 5.28 4.81 -7.74
C GLN A 109 5.89 6.21 -7.91
N PHE A 110 7.08 6.45 -7.36
CA PHE A 110 7.80 7.72 -7.56
C PHE A 110 8.19 7.93 -9.01
N VAL A 111 8.68 6.90 -9.69
CA VAL A 111 9.04 6.97 -11.11
C VAL A 111 7.79 7.28 -11.95
N PHE A 112 6.68 6.60 -11.68
CA PHE A 112 5.41 6.88 -12.35
C PHE A 112 4.99 8.35 -12.21
N LEU A 113 5.05 8.92 -11.01
CA LEU A 113 4.68 10.32 -10.79
C LEU A 113 5.63 11.31 -11.48
N LYS A 114 6.92 10.98 -11.53
CA LYS A 114 7.92 11.77 -12.26
C LYS A 114 7.63 11.79 -13.76
N ASP A 115 7.28 10.63 -14.32
CA ASP A 115 7.01 10.47 -15.75
C ASP A 115 5.61 10.98 -16.15
N ASN A 116 4.71 11.16 -15.17
CA ASN A 116 3.35 11.66 -15.35
C ASN A 116 3.06 12.86 -14.44
N PRO A 117 3.69 14.03 -14.68
CA PRO A 117 3.60 15.17 -13.79
C PRO A 117 2.16 15.73 -13.65
N ASP A 118 1.35 15.59 -14.67
CA ASP A 118 -0.04 16.11 -14.73
C ASP A 118 -1.08 15.14 -14.17
N THR A 119 -0.67 13.96 -13.69
CA THR A 119 -1.63 13.00 -13.12
C THR A 119 -2.24 13.50 -11.80
N GLU A 120 -3.53 13.23 -11.60
CA GLU A 120 -4.25 13.48 -10.34
C GLU A 120 -4.13 12.32 -9.34
N ILE A 121 -3.30 11.31 -9.63
CA ILE A 121 -3.09 10.15 -8.77
C ILE A 121 -2.25 10.52 -7.55
N VAL A 122 -2.71 10.04 -6.39
CA VAL A 122 -2.00 10.08 -5.11
C VAL A 122 -1.84 8.65 -4.59
N PHE A 123 -0.62 8.24 -4.33
CA PHE A 123 -0.35 6.92 -3.77
C PHE A 123 -0.33 6.97 -2.24
N ILE A 124 -1.04 6.03 -1.61
CA ILE A 124 -1.16 5.92 -0.16
C ILE A 124 -0.66 4.54 0.26
N ASN A 125 0.52 4.48 0.87
CA ASN A 125 1.12 3.26 1.36
C ASN A 125 0.95 3.16 2.88
N ILE A 126 0.01 2.30 3.32
CA ILE A 126 -0.27 2.02 4.74
C ILE A 126 0.55 0.80 5.14
N LEU A 127 1.58 1.04 5.93
CA LEU A 127 2.61 0.07 6.27
C LEU A 127 2.59 -0.21 7.78
N ASP A 128 1.88 -1.25 8.18
CA ASP A 128 1.71 -1.64 9.58
C ASP A 128 2.53 -2.90 9.94
N GLY A 129 2.68 -3.13 11.22
CA GLY A 129 3.39 -4.27 11.81
C GLY A 129 4.73 -3.88 12.42
N ASP A 130 5.22 -4.71 13.33
CA ASP A 130 6.47 -4.48 14.06
C ASP A 130 7.72 -4.56 13.17
N SER A 131 7.76 -5.56 12.28
CA SER A 131 8.85 -5.69 11.30
C SER A 131 8.87 -4.55 10.30
N MET A 132 7.71 -4.07 9.88
CA MET A 132 7.59 -2.91 9.01
C MET A 132 8.02 -1.63 9.72
N SER A 133 7.55 -1.41 10.96
CA SER A 133 7.90 -0.23 11.78
C SER A 133 9.41 -0.09 11.95
N ALA A 134 10.13 -1.21 12.16
CA ALA A 134 11.59 -1.22 12.29
C ALA A 134 12.33 -0.79 11.01
N LYS A 135 11.69 -0.87 9.84
CA LYS A 135 12.28 -0.54 8.54
C LYS A 135 11.68 0.71 7.88
N LEU A 136 10.69 1.32 8.51
CA LEU A 136 9.95 2.46 7.94
C LEU A 136 10.87 3.63 7.57
N HIS A 137 11.96 3.86 8.33
CA HIS A 137 12.94 4.90 8.04
C HIS A 137 13.51 4.81 6.62
N ARG A 138 13.73 3.59 6.08
CA ARG A 138 14.24 3.39 4.71
C ARG A 138 13.27 3.89 3.65
N PHE A 139 11.96 3.74 3.89
CA PHE A 139 10.92 4.23 2.99
C PHE A 139 10.78 5.76 3.07
N ILE A 140 10.97 6.33 4.26
CA ILE A 140 11.00 7.79 4.44
C ILE A 140 12.21 8.39 3.74
N GLU A 141 13.39 7.77 3.84
CA GLU A 141 14.59 8.18 3.09
C GLU A 141 14.36 8.13 1.58
N LEU A 142 13.58 7.17 1.08
CA LEU A 142 13.23 7.10 -0.34
C LEU A 142 12.48 8.37 -0.79
N LYS A 143 11.57 8.90 0.03
CA LYS A 143 10.87 10.17 -0.23
C LYS A 143 11.82 11.34 -0.46
N THR A 144 12.95 11.38 0.21
CA THR A 144 13.90 12.50 0.08
C THR A 144 14.63 12.54 -1.26
N LYS A 145 14.58 11.44 -2.01
CA LYS A 145 15.26 11.29 -3.30
C LYS A 145 14.44 11.76 -4.50
N PHE A 146 13.15 12.06 -4.28
CA PHE A 146 12.22 12.41 -5.34
C PHE A 146 11.45 13.70 -4.99
N SER A 147 11.23 14.56 -5.99
CA SER A 147 10.46 15.80 -5.85
C SER A 147 8.96 15.56 -5.70
N GLU A 148 8.46 14.42 -6.17
CA GLU A 148 7.04 14.03 -6.22
C GLU A 148 6.49 13.61 -4.85
N HIS A 149 7.26 13.78 -3.79
CA HIS A 149 6.92 13.31 -2.42
C HIS A 149 5.58 13.83 -1.87
N ALA A 150 5.08 14.97 -2.38
CA ALA A 150 3.79 15.52 -1.96
C ALA A 150 2.58 14.66 -2.38
N ARG A 151 2.74 13.81 -3.41
CA ARG A 151 1.70 12.92 -3.93
C ARG A 151 1.86 11.46 -3.46
N ILE A 152 2.74 11.21 -2.52
CA ILE A 152 2.93 9.88 -1.92
C ILE A 152 2.90 9.97 -0.41
N PHE A 153 1.98 9.23 0.21
CA PHE A 153 2.02 8.94 1.64
C PHE A 153 2.74 7.61 1.87
N ILE A 154 3.59 7.57 2.89
CA ILE A 154 4.25 6.36 3.40
C ILE A 154 4.21 6.43 4.92
N GLY A 155 3.57 5.46 5.56
CA GLY A 155 3.47 5.41 7.01
C GLY A 155 2.48 4.37 7.50
N ASP A 156 2.36 4.24 8.81
CA ASP A 156 1.37 3.36 9.44
C ASP A 156 -0.04 4.01 9.45
N THR A 157 -1.04 3.19 9.78
CA THR A 157 -2.44 3.64 9.91
C THR A 157 -2.58 4.82 10.85
N LYS A 158 -1.84 4.86 11.97
CA LYS A 158 -1.91 5.93 12.96
C LYS A 158 -1.34 7.24 12.43
N THR A 159 -0.25 7.19 11.70
CA THR A 159 0.36 8.34 11.03
C THR A 159 -0.55 8.85 9.91
N TYR A 160 -1.18 7.95 9.16
CA TYR A 160 -2.17 8.30 8.14
C TYR A 160 -3.35 9.05 8.73
N GLN A 161 -3.93 8.58 9.82
CA GLN A 161 -5.03 9.23 10.52
C GLN A 161 -4.73 10.70 10.87
N LYS A 162 -3.48 11.00 11.25
CA LYS A 162 -3.05 12.35 11.60
C LYS A 162 -2.83 13.28 10.40
N ASN A 163 -2.49 12.71 9.24
CA ASN A 163 -1.96 13.48 8.12
C ASN A 163 -2.75 13.38 6.82
N TRP A 164 -3.78 12.55 6.74
CA TRP A 164 -4.45 12.23 5.46
C TRP A 164 -5.01 13.46 4.71
N LYS A 165 -5.41 14.50 5.45
CA LYS A 165 -5.92 15.76 4.85
C LYS A 165 -4.87 16.57 4.08
N LYS A 166 -3.60 16.21 4.20
CA LYS A 166 -2.49 16.88 3.49
C LYS A 166 -2.33 16.39 2.04
N TYR A 167 -2.93 15.27 1.75
CA TYR A 167 -2.88 14.60 0.46
C TYR A 167 -4.23 14.72 -0.25
#